data_09756831cf3a66b94e16418ed7cfc947
#
_entry.id   09756831cf3a66b94e16418ed7cfc947
#
_cell.length_a   1.000
_cell.length_b   1.000
_cell.length_c   1.000
_cell.angle_alpha   90.00
_cell.angle_beta   90.00
_cell.angle_gamma   90.00
#
_symmetry.space_group_name_H-M   'P 1'
#
loop_
_entity.id
_entity.type
_entity.pdbx_description
1 polymer ?
#
loop_
_entity_poly.entity_id
_entity_poly.type
_entity_poly.pdbx_seq_one_letter_code
_entity_poly.pdbx_strand_id
1 'polypeptide(L)'
;GHRWGYFPSFSAAWRISGEKFLRDVSWINDLKLRAGWGQTGNQAGLAEYGWMQQYSTNYYDWTLTENAQAVPTVGGRKNIKNQDLTWETSSQTNVGLDFALLNNRLNLSLDYYYKYTKDMLMDVPLPSPYPSIYRNDGEMSNQGFEITLSSVNIARKDFNWSTDLNVSLNRNKVEKLNLKQVYYYATTSDATNDNVVRMTPGHPLSMFWGYVSKGVDPETGDPVYE
;
A
#
# COMPACT_ATOMS: atom_id res chain seq x y z
N GLY A 1 9.35 -18.20 13.42
CA GLY A 1 8.30 -17.26 13.07
C GLY A 1 6.97 -17.65 13.70
N HIS A 2 6.13 -16.68 13.96
CA HIS A 2 4.83 -16.91 14.54
C HIS A 2 3.85 -17.37 13.44
N ARG A 3 3.35 -18.60 13.54
CA ARG A 3 2.43 -19.20 12.55
C ARG A 3 1.00 -18.69 12.67
N TRP A 4 0.59 -18.27 13.86
CA TRP A 4 -0.77 -17.90 14.18
C TRP A 4 -0.87 -16.41 14.48
N GLY A 5 -1.89 -15.78 13.94
CA GLY A 5 -2.26 -14.38 14.20
C GLY A 5 -3.75 -14.30 14.56
N TYR A 6 -4.10 -13.35 15.41
CA TYR A 6 -5.49 -13.04 15.76
C TYR A 6 -5.81 -11.66 15.20
N PHE A 7 -6.85 -11.61 14.37
CA PHE A 7 -7.25 -10.39 13.65
C PHE A 7 -8.72 -10.10 13.92
N PRO A 8 -9.04 -9.47 15.08
CA PRO A 8 -10.41 -9.17 15.44
C PRO A 8 -10.98 -8.07 14.55
N SER A 9 -12.31 -8.10 14.38
CA SER A 9 -13.07 -7.05 13.70
C SER A 9 -14.44 -6.89 14.32
N PHE A 10 -14.97 -5.66 14.28
CA PHE A 10 -16.33 -5.35 14.66
C PHE A 10 -16.88 -4.23 13.79
N SER A 11 -18.21 -4.23 13.62
CA SER A 11 -18.90 -3.16 12.90
C SER A 11 -20.25 -2.92 13.54
N ALA A 12 -20.72 -1.67 13.43
CA ALA A 12 -22.02 -1.24 13.85
C ALA A 12 -22.65 -0.33 12.80
N ALA A 13 -23.97 -0.36 12.72
CA ALA A 13 -24.73 0.55 11.88
C ALA A 13 -25.97 1.01 12.61
N TRP A 14 -26.24 2.31 12.50
CA TRP A 14 -27.43 2.92 13.09
C TRP A 14 -28.25 3.59 12.00
N ARG A 15 -29.47 3.09 11.83
CA ARG A 15 -30.43 3.68 10.90
C ARG A 15 -31.18 4.81 11.60
N ILE A 16 -30.66 6.03 11.48
CA ILE A 16 -31.18 7.22 12.16
C ILE A 16 -32.57 7.60 11.65
N SER A 17 -32.85 7.33 10.35
CA SER A 17 -34.17 7.56 9.75
C SER A 17 -35.29 6.71 10.35
N GLY A 18 -34.96 5.61 11.06
CA GLY A 18 -35.91 4.78 11.79
C GLY A 18 -36.36 5.36 13.13
N GLU A 19 -35.65 6.37 13.64
CA GLU A 19 -35.92 6.97 14.93
C GLU A 19 -37.16 7.89 14.93
N LYS A 20 -37.83 7.97 16.09
CA LYS A 20 -39.06 8.72 16.22
C LYS A 20 -38.92 10.21 15.84
N PHE A 21 -37.76 10.82 16.12
CA PHE A 21 -37.53 12.24 15.86
C PHE A 21 -37.30 12.58 14.37
N LEU A 22 -37.03 11.58 13.50
CA LEU A 22 -36.90 11.77 12.06
C LEU A 22 -38.07 11.20 11.25
N ARG A 23 -38.98 10.45 11.88
CA ARG A 23 -40.07 9.76 11.19
C ARG A 23 -40.98 10.66 10.38
N ASP A 24 -41.20 11.91 10.85
CA ASP A 24 -42.09 12.87 10.22
C ASP A 24 -41.39 13.76 9.18
N VAL A 25 -40.12 13.55 8.94
CA VAL A 25 -39.33 14.31 7.96
C VAL A 25 -39.44 13.64 6.59
N SER A 26 -40.42 14.08 5.80
CA SER A 26 -40.82 13.43 4.54
C SER A 26 -39.77 13.46 3.42
N TRP A 27 -38.79 14.37 3.46
CA TRP A 27 -37.76 14.48 2.43
C TRP A 27 -36.53 13.59 2.69
N ILE A 28 -36.39 12.99 3.90
CA ILE A 28 -35.38 12.01 4.25
C ILE A 28 -36.01 10.62 4.11
N ASN A 29 -35.55 9.83 3.15
CA ASN A 29 -36.02 8.47 2.95
C ASN A 29 -35.20 7.48 3.74
N ASP A 30 -33.86 7.67 3.76
CA ASP A 30 -32.96 6.90 4.60
C ASP A 30 -31.79 7.77 5.06
N LEU A 31 -31.38 7.54 6.30
CA LEU A 31 -30.18 8.11 6.90
C LEU A 31 -29.58 7.07 7.81
N LYS A 32 -28.36 6.62 7.46
CA LYS A 32 -27.67 5.53 8.14
C LYS A 32 -26.23 5.90 8.41
N LEU A 33 -25.83 5.81 9.67
CA LEU A 33 -24.45 5.90 10.12
C LEU A 33 -23.85 4.50 10.19
N ARG A 34 -22.64 4.34 9.66
CA ARG A 34 -21.87 3.10 9.71
C ARG A 34 -20.53 3.37 10.38
N ALA A 35 -20.08 2.46 11.23
CA ALA A 35 -18.74 2.48 11.79
C ALA A 35 -18.20 1.06 11.85
N GLY A 36 -16.94 0.89 11.53
CA GLY A 36 -16.26 -0.39 11.57
C GLY A 36 -14.80 -0.23 11.91
N TRP A 37 -14.27 -1.23 12.57
CA TRP A 37 -12.86 -1.40 12.81
C TRP A 37 -12.48 -2.86 12.67
N GLY A 38 -11.31 -3.12 12.08
CA GLY A 38 -10.85 -4.49 11.97
C GLY A 38 -9.35 -4.56 11.73
N GLN A 39 -8.81 -5.70 12.05
CA GLN A 39 -7.42 -6.05 11.76
C GLN A 39 -7.36 -7.14 10.71
N THR A 40 -6.34 -7.08 9.86
CA THR A 40 -6.01 -8.13 8.89
C THR A 40 -4.51 -8.40 8.93
N GLY A 41 -4.14 -9.68 8.81
CA GLY A 41 -2.76 -10.11 8.67
C GLY A 41 -2.40 -10.31 7.20
N ASN A 42 -1.18 -9.99 6.85
CA ASN A 42 -0.63 -10.23 5.53
C ASN A 42 0.74 -10.90 5.63
N GLN A 43 0.99 -11.87 4.77
CA GLN A 43 2.29 -12.54 4.61
C GLN A 43 2.69 -12.69 3.14
N ALA A 44 1.93 -12.09 2.22
CA ALA A 44 2.09 -12.30 0.78
C ALA A 44 3.45 -11.86 0.22
N GLY A 45 4.16 -10.97 0.93
CA GLY A 45 5.51 -10.55 0.56
C GLY A 45 6.61 -11.53 0.93
N LEU A 46 6.29 -12.63 1.64
CA LEU A 46 7.27 -13.61 2.10
C LEU A 46 7.23 -14.87 1.21
N ALA A 47 8.37 -15.26 0.66
CA ALA A 47 8.51 -16.55 -0.02
C ALA A 47 8.25 -17.71 0.98
N GLU A 48 7.79 -18.87 0.50
CA GLU A 48 7.38 -20.01 1.33
C GLU A 48 8.39 -20.40 2.43
N TYR A 49 9.68 -20.25 2.16
CA TYR A 49 10.77 -20.52 3.11
C TYR A 49 11.63 -19.28 3.39
N GLY A 50 11.07 -18.08 3.22
CA GLY A 50 11.80 -16.81 3.38
C GLY A 50 12.39 -16.59 4.78
N TRP A 51 11.84 -17.26 5.80
CA TRP A 51 12.32 -17.24 7.19
C TRP A 51 13.54 -18.14 7.41
N MET A 52 13.79 -19.10 6.52
CA MET A 52 14.91 -20.03 6.59
C MET A 52 16.10 -19.50 5.78
N GLN A 53 17.29 -19.89 6.17
CA GLN A 53 18.46 -19.68 5.33
C GLN A 53 18.39 -20.54 4.08
N GLN A 54 18.49 -19.92 2.92
CA GLN A 54 18.53 -20.59 1.63
C GLN A 54 19.90 -20.38 0.99
N TYR A 55 20.31 -21.37 0.20
CA TYR A 55 21.51 -21.32 -0.61
C TYR A 55 21.12 -21.46 -2.09
N SER A 56 21.78 -20.72 -2.95
CA SER A 56 21.68 -20.98 -4.39
C SER A 56 22.49 -22.21 -4.76
N THR A 57 22.05 -22.95 -5.76
CA THR A 57 22.86 -23.95 -6.42
C THR A 57 23.46 -23.31 -7.65
N ASN A 58 24.79 -23.33 -7.73
CA ASN A 58 25.52 -22.93 -8.93
C ASN A 58 26.13 -24.15 -9.57
N TYR A 59 26.23 -24.12 -10.89
CA TYR A 59 26.94 -25.15 -11.64
C TYR A 59 28.25 -24.54 -12.10
N TYR A 60 29.37 -25.12 -11.65
CA TYR A 60 30.70 -24.74 -12.11
C TYR A 60 31.29 -25.88 -12.91
N ASP A 61 31.83 -25.54 -14.04
CA ASP A 61 32.66 -26.42 -14.81
C ASP A 61 34.12 -26.30 -14.31
N TRP A 62 34.56 -27.35 -13.64
CA TRP A 62 35.93 -27.42 -13.12
C TRP A 62 36.91 -28.04 -14.11
N THR A 63 36.43 -28.51 -15.25
CA THR A 63 37.25 -29.14 -16.27
C THR A 63 37.37 -28.22 -17.47
N LEU A 64 38.60 -27.95 -17.86
CA LEU A 64 38.95 -27.14 -19.04
C LEU A 64 38.87 -27.98 -20.35
N THR A 65 38.03 -29.02 -20.39
CA THR A 65 37.86 -29.90 -21.55
C THR A 65 36.51 -29.73 -22.19
N GLU A 66 36.44 -29.91 -23.52
CA GLU A 66 35.22 -29.71 -24.33
C GLU A 66 34.00 -30.58 -23.94
N ASN A 67 34.20 -31.60 -23.08
CA ASN A 67 33.17 -32.53 -22.60
C ASN A 67 32.93 -32.44 -21.09
N ALA A 68 33.22 -31.33 -20.49
CA ALA A 68 33.09 -31.17 -19.05
C ALA A 68 31.63 -31.18 -18.61
N GLN A 69 31.27 -32.04 -17.67
CA GLN A 69 30.00 -32.01 -16.98
C GLN A 69 30.04 -30.95 -15.89
N ALA A 70 29.11 -30.02 -15.94
CA ALA A 70 28.91 -29.04 -14.88
C ALA A 70 28.56 -29.76 -13.56
N VAL A 71 29.36 -29.57 -12.54
CA VAL A 71 29.15 -30.16 -11.21
C VAL A 71 28.30 -29.17 -10.38
N PRO A 72 27.17 -29.60 -9.80
CA PRO A 72 26.41 -28.74 -8.92
C PRO A 72 27.24 -28.43 -7.67
N THR A 73 27.41 -27.15 -7.40
CA THR A 73 28.05 -26.67 -6.18
C THR A 73 27.05 -25.86 -5.35
N VAL A 74 27.27 -25.85 -4.03
CA VAL A 74 26.52 -24.94 -3.16
C VAL A 74 27.00 -23.52 -3.46
N GLY A 75 26.12 -22.73 -4.02
CA GLY A 75 26.37 -21.32 -4.25
C GLY A 75 26.31 -20.47 -2.98
N GLY A 76 26.34 -19.17 -3.16
CA GLY A 76 26.24 -18.22 -2.06
C GLY A 76 24.91 -18.29 -1.32
N ARG A 77 24.85 -17.68 -0.16
CA ARG A 77 23.61 -17.50 0.60
C ARG A 77 22.64 -16.64 -0.21
N LYS A 78 21.41 -17.10 -0.36
CA LYS A 78 20.36 -16.37 -1.07
C LYS A 78 19.66 -15.36 -0.15
N ASN A 79 19.50 -15.72 1.12
CA ASN A 79 18.94 -14.87 2.18
C ASN A 79 19.53 -15.26 3.53
N ILE A 80 19.35 -14.39 4.52
CA ILE A 80 19.72 -14.69 5.91
C ILE A 80 18.47 -15.15 6.66
N LYS A 81 18.66 -16.15 7.53
CA LYS A 81 17.62 -16.67 8.41
C LYS A 81 17.12 -15.57 9.35
N ASN A 82 15.79 -15.42 9.45
CA ASN A 82 15.13 -14.61 10.47
C ASN A 82 13.99 -15.40 11.11
N GLN A 83 14.15 -15.79 12.38
CA GLN A 83 13.15 -16.53 13.14
C GLN A 83 12.11 -15.63 13.79
N ASP A 84 12.37 -14.33 13.87
CA ASP A 84 11.51 -13.35 14.54
C ASP A 84 10.47 -12.74 13.60
N LEU A 85 10.37 -13.28 12.36
CA LEU A 85 9.35 -12.85 11.41
C LEU A 85 7.93 -13.06 11.96
N THR A 86 7.16 -12.00 11.91
CA THR A 86 5.73 -11.97 12.28
C THR A 86 4.87 -11.58 11.09
N TRP A 87 3.56 -11.66 11.26
CA TRP A 87 2.60 -11.16 10.28
C TRP A 87 2.68 -9.63 10.19
N GLU A 88 2.65 -9.12 8.98
CA GLU A 88 2.30 -7.74 8.74
C GLU A 88 0.85 -7.53 9.18
N THR A 89 0.58 -6.52 9.98
CA THR A 89 -0.74 -6.26 10.53
C THR A 89 -1.28 -4.92 10.05
N SER A 90 -2.42 -4.94 9.40
CA SER A 90 -3.18 -3.75 9.04
C SER A 90 -4.38 -3.58 9.94
N SER A 91 -4.51 -2.44 10.60
CA SER A 91 -5.69 -2.01 11.35
C SER A 91 -6.43 -0.94 10.56
N GLN A 92 -7.71 -1.13 10.31
CA GLN A 92 -8.50 -0.19 9.53
C GLN A 92 -9.74 0.24 10.31
N THR A 93 -9.97 1.55 10.35
CA THR A 93 -11.20 2.19 10.86
C THR A 93 -11.94 2.79 9.68
N ASN A 94 -13.25 2.56 9.61
CA ASN A 94 -14.12 3.13 8.61
C ASN A 94 -15.30 3.80 9.29
N VAL A 95 -15.68 4.99 8.84
CA VAL A 95 -16.91 5.69 9.24
C VAL A 95 -17.62 6.12 7.97
N GLY A 96 -18.88 5.75 7.83
CA GLY A 96 -19.67 6.04 6.64
C GLY A 96 -21.03 6.60 7.00
N LEU A 97 -21.56 7.45 6.14
CA LEU A 97 -22.85 8.08 6.26
C LEU A 97 -23.61 7.97 4.93
N ASP A 98 -24.73 7.26 4.95
CA ASP A 98 -25.58 7.05 3.78
C ASP A 98 -26.83 7.91 3.90
N PHE A 99 -27.14 8.66 2.85
CA PHE A 99 -28.35 9.45 2.70
C PHE A 99 -29.16 8.99 1.49
N ALA A 100 -30.45 8.83 1.67
CA ALA A 100 -31.40 8.74 0.57
C ALA A 100 -32.48 9.82 0.77
N LEU A 101 -32.59 10.72 -0.17
CA LEU A 101 -33.38 11.93 -0.07
C LEU A 101 -34.38 12.07 -1.25
N LEU A 102 -35.44 12.85 -1.05
CA LEU A 102 -36.39 13.26 -2.10
C LEU A 102 -36.99 12.05 -2.84
N ASN A 103 -37.56 11.10 -2.11
CA ASN A 103 -38.08 9.84 -2.64
C ASN A 103 -37.03 9.02 -3.40
N ASN A 104 -35.83 8.90 -2.82
CA ASN A 104 -34.68 8.20 -3.38
C ASN A 104 -34.14 8.79 -4.70
N ARG A 105 -34.53 10.04 -5.02
CA ARG A 105 -34.02 10.73 -6.21
C ARG A 105 -32.57 11.20 -6.02
N LEU A 106 -32.13 11.36 -4.78
CA LEU A 106 -30.77 11.73 -4.42
C LEU A 106 -30.24 10.73 -3.40
N ASN A 107 -29.21 9.98 -3.77
CA ASN A 107 -28.50 9.06 -2.91
C ASN A 107 -27.06 9.53 -2.78
N LEU A 108 -26.61 9.71 -1.54
CA LEU A 108 -25.25 10.17 -1.21
C LEU A 108 -24.63 9.22 -0.19
N SER A 109 -23.45 8.72 -0.47
CA SER A 109 -22.61 8.00 0.50
C SER A 109 -21.33 8.79 0.72
N LEU A 110 -21.02 9.02 1.97
CA LEU A 110 -19.78 9.65 2.43
C LEU A 110 -19.03 8.64 3.30
N ASP A 111 -17.83 8.30 2.91
CA ASP A 111 -16.99 7.37 3.65
C ASP A 111 -15.65 8.02 3.99
N TYR A 112 -15.23 7.86 5.23
CA TYR A 112 -13.88 8.15 5.68
C TYR A 112 -13.23 6.87 6.16
N TYR A 113 -11.99 6.63 5.74
CA TYR A 113 -11.20 5.51 6.25
C TYR A 113 -9.82 5.96 6.72
N TYR A 114 -9.34 5.26 7.74
CA TYR A 114 -7.97 5.34 8.21
C TYR A 114 -7.43 3.92 8.38
N LYS A 115 -6.40 3.58 7.62
CA LYS A 115 -5.71 2.30 7.66
C LYS A 115 -4.27 2.52 8.13
N TYR A 116 -3.87 1.78 9.15
CA TYR A 116 -2.52 1.77 9.67
C TYR A 116 -1.93 0.38 9.54
N THR A 117 -0.80 0.26 8.85
CA THR A 117 -0.08 -0.98 8.64
C THR A 117 1.22 -0.91 9.41
N LYS A 118 1.45 -1.90 10.26
CA LYS A 118 2.68 -2.08 11.04
C LYS A 118 3.33 -3.40 10.71
N ASP A 119 4.59 -3.52 11.10
CA ASP A 119 5.39 -4.71 10.91
C ASP A 119 5.45 -5.14 9.43
N MET A 120 5.58 -4.16 8.52
CA MET A 120 5.63 -4.41 7.07
C MET A 120 6.78 -5.36 6.75
N LEU A 121 6.48 -6.40 5.98
CA LEU A 121 7.47 -7.38 5.52
C LEU A 121 8.30 -6.78 4.38
N MET A 122 9.58 -6.60 4.64
CA MET A 122 10.51 -5.97 3.71
C MET A 122 11.75 -6.85 3.51
N ASP A 123 12.25 -6.87 2.29
CA ASP A 123 13.56 -7.44 1.96
C ASP A 123 14.60 -6.33 2.08
N VAL A 124 15.42 -6.43 3.11
CA VAL A 124 16.37 -5.40 3.50
C VAL A 124 17.76 -5.77 3.02
N PRO A 125 18.39 -5.00 2.12
CA PRO A 125 19.75 -5.24 1.70
C PRO A 125 20.72 -5.06 2.86
N LEU A 126 21.72 -5.93 2.92
CA LEU A 126 22.79 -5.87 3.91
C LEU A 126 24.12 -5.48 3.24
N PRO A 127 25.08 -4.96 4.02
CA PRO A 127 26.42 -4.70 3.49
C PRO A 127 27.08 -5.97 2.95
N SER A 128 27.81 -5.85 1.83
CA SER A 128 28.62 -6.94 1.27
C SER A 128 29.56 -7.54 2.33
N PRO A 129 29.71 -8.87 2.41
CA PRO A 129 29.29 -9.89 1.45
C PRO A 129 27.94 -10.56 1.77
N TYR A 130 27.13 -9.95 2.59
CA TYR A 130 25.86 -10.54 3.02
C TYR A 130 24.74 -10.26 2.01
N PRO A 131 23.86 -11.24 1.76
CA PRO A 131 22.63 -11.01 0.98
C PRO A 131 21.62 -10.20 1.80
N SER A 132 20.44 -9.98 1.24
CA SER A 132 19.32 -9.37 1.94
C SER A 132 18.77 -10.26 3.07
N ILE A 133 18.01 -9.63 3.96
CA ILE A 133 17.26 -10.29 5.03
C ILE A 133 15.80 -9.84 5.02
N TYR A 134 14.86 -10.80 5.05
CA TYR A 134 13.46 -10.49 5.32
C TYR A 134 13.25 -10.13 6.78
N ARG A 135 12.62 -8.99 7.03
CA ARG A 135 12.28 -8.56 8.38
C ARG A 135 11.04 -7.69 8.40
N ASN A 136 10.42 -7.61 9.56
CA ASN A 136 9.34 -6.69 9.82
C ASN A 136 9.94 -5.31 10.09
N ASP A 137 9.89 -4.43 9.08
CA ASP A 137 10.51 -3.12 9.14
C ASP A 137 9.63 -2.10 8.42
N GLY A 138 9.07 -1.21 9.17
CA GLY A 138 8.28 -0.12 8.61
C GLY A 138 6.82 -0.11 9.06
N GLU A 139 6.31 1.09 9.06
CA GLU A 139 4.94 1.41 9.40
C GLU A 139 4.40 2.43 8.41
N MET A 140 3.16 2.27 7.97
CA MET A 140 2.54 3.13 6.97
C MET A 140 1.10 3.44 7.35
N SER A 141 0.67 4.66 7.09
CA SER A 141 -0.74 5.05 7.16
C SER A 141 -1.32 5.35 5.78
N ASN A 142 -2.58 5.01 5.61
CA ASN A 142 -3.42 5.41 4.48
C ASN A 142 -4.72 5.96 5.02
N GLN A 143 -5.14 7.12 4.55
CA GLN A 143 -6.42 7.71 4.91
C GLN A 143 -7.07 8.35 3.70
N GLY A 144 -8.37 8.39 3.69
CA GLY A 144 -9.07 9.00 2.58
C GLY A 144 -10.54 9.26 2.84
N PHE A 145 -11.09 10.05 1.93
CA PHE A 145 -12.52 10.32 1.83
C PHE A 145 -13.02 9.81 0.48
N GLU A 146 -14.19 9.16 0.51
CA GLU A 146 -14.89 8.69 -0.67
C GLU A 146 -16.30 9.28 -0.66
N ILE A 147 -16.71 9.83 -1.80
CA ILE A 147 -18.01 10.42 -2.00
C ILE A 147 -18.64 9.75 -3.21
N THR A 148 -19.77 9.12 -3.00
CA THR A 148 -20.59 8.56 -4.07
C THR A 148 -21.94 9.28 -4.10
N LEU A 149 -22.27 9.90 -5.22
CA LEU A 149 -23.52 10.60 -5.45
C LEU A 149 -24.22 9.99 -6.65
N SER A 150 -25.48 9.58 -6.46
CA SER A 150 -26.39 9.19 -7.53
C SER A 150 -27.63 10.04 -7.47
N SER A 151 -28.00 10.68 -8.58
CA SER A 151 -29.18 11.52 -8.64
C SER A 151 -30.04 11.28 -9.88
N VAL A 152 -31.36 11.29 -9.71
CA VAL A 152 -32.34 11.32 -10.80
C VAL A 152 -32.81 12.77 -10.95
N ASN A 153 -32.20 13.48 -11.88
CA ASN A 153 -32.44 14.92 -12.08
C ASN A 153 -33.80 15.16 -12.77
N ILE A 154 -34.02 14.43 -13.86
CA ILE A 154 -35.27 14.50 -14.61
C ILE A 154 -35.76 13.08 -14.90
N ALA A 155 -36.99 12.79 -14.56
CA ALA A 155 -37.69 11.55 -14.94
C ALA A 155 -39.01 11.89 -15.58
N ARG A 156 -39.07 11.88 -16.91
CA ARG A 156 -40.30 12.12 -17.73
C ARG A 156 -40.48 10.96 -18.70
N LYS A 157 -41.67 10.84 -19.27
CA LYS A 157 -41.99 9.74 -20.20
C LYS A 157 -41.01 9.65 -21.37
N ASP A 158 -40.58 10.77 -21.92
CA ASP A 158 -39.77 10.84 -23.13
C ASP A 158 -38.35 11.35 -22.88
N PHE A 159 -38.00 11.68 -21.62
CA PHE A 159 -36.69 12.18 -21.28
C PHE A 159 -36.30 11.82 -19.82
N ASN A 160 -35.21 11.10 -19.65
CA ASN A 160 -34.64 10.77 -18.34
C ASN A 160 -33.21 11.26 -18.28
N TRP A 161 -32.88 11.94 -17.20
CA TRP A 161 -31.52 12.37 -16.90
C TRP A 161 -31.15 12.00 -15.48
N SER A 162 -30.09 11.17 -15.33
CA SER A 162 -29.45 10.82 -14.07
C SER A 162 -27.99 11.24 -14.08
N THR A 163 -27.44 11.44 -12.90
CA THR A 163 -26.01 11.74 -12.71
C THR A 163 -25.47 10.83 -11.63
N ASP A 164 -24.34 10.17 -11.94
CA ASP A 164 -23.56 9.39 -11.00
C ASP A 164 -22.16 10.01 -10.91
N LEU A 165 -21.73 10.34 -9.68
CA LEU A 165 -20.45 10.96 -9.40
C LEU A 165 -19.75 10.19 -8.29
N ASN A 166 -18.50 9.80 -8.55
CA ASN A 166 -17.61 9.22 -7.55
C ASN A 166 -16.36 10.09 -7.43
N VAL A 167 -16.04 10.49 -6.20
CA VAL A 167 -14.83 11.24 -5.87
C VAL A 167 -14.10 10.51 -4.76
N SER A 168 -12.82 10.24 -4.95
CA SER A 168 -11.96 9.62 -3.95
C SER A 168 -10.72 10.48 -3.74
N LEU A 169 -10.44 10.80 -2.49
CA LEU A 169 -9.25 11.51 -2.05
C LEU A 169 -8.47 10.57 -1.13
N ASN A 170 -7.26 10.24 -1.52
CA ASN A 170 -6.39 9.33 -0.78
C ASN A 170 -5.07 10.00 -0.44
N ARG A 171 -4.58 9.74 0.77
CA ARG A 171 -3.24 10.15 1.21
C ARG A 171 -2.58 9.01 1.96
N ASN A 172 -1.42 8.60 1.48
CA ASN A 172 -0.57 7.65 2.18
C ASN A 172 0.66 8.36 2.78
N LYS A 173 1.24 7.74 3.80
CA LYS A 173 2.44 8.25 4.46
C LYS A 173 3.21 7.10 5.09
N VAL A 174 4.51 7.08 4.86
CA VAL A 174 5.45 6.23 5.60
C VAL A 174 5.64 6.85 6.98
N GLU A 175 5.20 6.17 8.03
CA GLU A 175 5.25 6.69 9.40
C GLU A 175 6.61 6.41 10.03
N LYS A 176 7.15 5.19 9.79
CA LYS A 176 8.41 4.76 10.39
C LYS A 176 9.13 3.75 9.51
N LEU A 177 10.45 3.82 9.52
CA LEU A 177 11.37 2.79 9.06
C LEU A 177 12.39 2.58 10.19
N ASN A 178 12.60 1.33 10.60
CA ASN A 178 13.50 1.03 11.72
C ASN A 178 14.97 1.14 11.32
N LEU A 179 15.28 1.01 10.03
CA LEU A 179 16.59 1.26 9.52
C LEU A 179 16.75 2.74 9.17
N LYS A 180 17.89 3.31 9.55
CA LYS A 180 18.29 4.67 9.15
C LYS A 180 18.61 4.78 7.65
N GLN A 181 18.53 3.66 6.94
CA GLN A 181 18.87 3.57 5.54
C GLN A 181 17.68 4.01 4.67
N VAL A 182 17.97 4.83 3.70
CA VAL A 182 17.00 5.24 2.69
C VAL A 182 16.78 4.08 1.72
N TYR A 183 15.53 3.69 1.53
CA TYR A 183 15.19 2.68 0.55
C TYR A 183 14.91 3.33 -0.80
N TYR A 184 15.63 2.85 -1.82
CA TYR A 184 15.36 3.12 -3.22
C TYR A 184 14.86 1.82 -3.84
N TYR A 185 13.75 1.83 -4.56
CA TYR A 185 13.17 0.60 -5.08
C TYR A 185 12.66 0.69 -6.51
N ALA A 186 12.90 1.76 -7.20
CA ALA A 186 12.71 1.80 -8.64
C ALA A 186 13.96 2.38 -9.27
N THR A 187 14.57 1.58 -10.10
CA THR A 187 15.68 2.00 -10.95
C THR A 187 15.17 2.15 -12.37
N THR A 188 15.74 3.09 -13.10
CA THR A 188 15.56 3.13 -14.55
C THR A 188 16.26 1.92 -15.17
N SER A 189 15.65 1.34 -16.20
CA SER A 189 16.26 0.26 -16.98
C SER A 189 17.38 0.72 -17.93
N ASP A 190 17.63 2.02 -17.96
CA ASP A 190 18.64 2.64 -18.79
C ASP A 190 20.06 2.49 -18.20
N ALA A 191 21.06 2.80 -19.01
CA ALA A 191 22.47 2.64 -18.68
C ALA A 191 22.95 3.36 -17.40
N THR A 192 22.17 4.34 -16.89
CA THR A 192 22.49 5.09 -15.68
C THR A 192 22.13 4.33 -14.40
N ASN A 193 21.14 3.42 -14.49
CA ASN A 193 20.67 2.61 -13.35
C ASN A 193 20.37 3.43 -12.08
N ASP A 194 19.83 4.64 -12.27
CA ASP A 194 19.57 5.57 -11.18
C ASP A 194 18.32 5.21 -10.38
N ASN A 195 18.40 5.37 -9.07
CA ASN A 195 17.30 5.17 -8.16
C ASN A 195 16.40 6.41 -8.16
N VAL A 196 15.25 6.31 -8.82
CA VAL A 196 14.32 7.43 -9.02
C VAL A 196 13.14 7.48 -8.05
N VAL A 197 12.94 6.43 -7.26
CA VAL A 197 11.87 6.38 -6.25
C VAL A 197 12.46 6.09 -4.87
N ARG A 198 12.09 6.92 -3.91
CA ARG A 198 12.59 6.88 -2.54
C ARG A 198 11.46 6.65 -1.54
N MET A 199 11.69 5.80 -0.56
CA MET A 199 10.84 5.62 0.61
C MET A 199 11.51 6.29 1.82
N THR A 200 10.83 7.29 2.41
CA THR A 200 11.35 8.08 3.53
C THR A 200 10.23 8.33 4.53
N PRO A 201 10.47 8.20 5.84
CA PRO A 201 9.49 8.56 6.86
C PRO A 201 9.01 10.00 6.72
N GLY A 202 7.70 10.20 6.95
CA GLY A 202 7.05 11.50 6.81
C GLY A 202 6.53 11.82 5.41
N HIS A 203 6.89 11.03 4.40
CA HIS A 203 6.54 11.22 2.99
C HIS A 203 5.66 10.10 2.45
N PRO A 204 5.00 10.31 1.30
CA PRO A 204 4.30 9.23 0.59
C PRO A 204 5.23 8.06 0.25
N LEU A 205 4.64 6.85 0.14
CA LEU A 205 5.39 5.62 -0.12
C LEU A 205 6.27 5.70 -1.38
N SER A 206 5.78 6.33 -2.43
CA SER A 206 6.44 6.40 -3.73
C SER A 206 6.76 7.85 -4.08
N MET A 207 7.75 8.41 -3.41
CA MET A 207 8.20 9.77 -3.71
C MET A 207 9.27 9.74 -4.79
N PHE A 208 9.08 10.50 -5.86
CA PHE A 208 10.13 10.71 -6.84
C PHE A 208 11.32 11.40 -6.18
N TRP A 209 12.49 10.92 -6.54
CA TRP A 209 13.76 11.46 -6.06
C TRP A 209 14.71 11.67 -7.24
N GLY A 210 15.37 12.81 -7.26
CA GLY A 210 16.33 13.13 -8.30
C GLY A 210 16.94 14.50 -8.05
N TYR A 211 17.88 14.85 -8.88
CA TYR A 211 18.49 16.18 -8.89
C TYR A 211 17.55 17.19 -9.53
N VAL A 212 17.46 18.37 -8.94
CA VAL A 212 16.73 19.50 -9.53
C VAL A 212 17.66 20.20 -10.51
N SER A 213 17.31 20.19 -11.81
CA SER A 213 18.11 20.89 -12.83
C SER A 213 18.00 22.39 -12.64
N LYS A 214 19.14 23.08 -12.62
CA LYS A 214 19.27 24.53 -12.64
C LYS A 214 19.64 25.09 -14.03
N GLY A 215 19.65 24.23 -15.03
CA GLY A 215 19.99 24.59 -16.39
C GLY A 215 21.39 24.09 -16.80
N VAL A 216 22.03 24.83 -17.65
CA VAL A 216 23.34 24.50 -18.23
C VAL A 216 24.29 25.65 -17.93
N ASP A 217 25.50 25.33 -17.51
CA ASP A 217 26.58 26.31 -17.35
C ASP A 217 26.90 26.92 -18.73
N PRO A 218 26.78 28.25 -18.90
CA PRO A 218 27.02 28.90 -20.20
C PRO A 218 28.47 28.86 -20.64
N GLU A 219 29.42 28.62 -19.73
CA GLU A 219 30.84 28.59 -20.08
C GLU A 219 31.34 27.20 -20.48
N THR A 220 30.85 26.17 -19.79
CA THR A 220 31.30 24.78 -20.00
C THR A 220 30.32 23.93 -20.80
N GLY A 221 29.02 24.28 -20.84
CA GLY A 221 27.97 23.48 -21.45
C GLY A 221 27.51 22.31 -20.57
N ASP A 222 27.98 22.21 -19.33
CA ASP A 222 27.63 21.13 -18.41
C ASP A 222 26.29 21.37 -17.72
N PRO A 223 25.51 20.32 -17.44
CA PRO A 223 24.27 20.46 -16.69
C PRO A 223 24.56 20.80 -15.22
N VAL A 224 23.83 21.77 -14.67
CA VAL A 224 23.94 22.23 -13.29
C VAL A 224 22.76 21.67 -12.50
N TYR A 225 23.04 21.05 -11.36
CA TYR A 225 22.05 20.43 -10.47
C TYR A 225 22.12 21.01 -9.06
N GLU A 226 20.98 20.92 -8.33
CA GLU A 226 20.86 21.18 -6.90
C GLU A 226 20.67 19.89 -6.14
#